data_80245bfb182fdfe074eafacd2606eaed
#
_entry.id   80245bfb182fdfe074eafacd2606eaed
#
_cell.length_a   1.000
_cell.length_b   1.000
_cell.length_c   1.000
_cell.angle_alpha   90.00
_cell.angle_beta   90.00
_cell.angle_gamma   90.00
#
_symmetry.space_group_name_H-M   'P 1'
#
loop_
_entity.id
_entity.type
_entity.pdbx_description
1 polymer ?
#
loop_
_entity_poly.entity_id
_entity_poly.type
_entity_poly.pdbx_seq_one_letter_code
_entity_poly.pdbx_strand_id
1 'polypeptide(L)'
;MPSVLVTGGAGFIGSHVADVFLARGYAVDVLDNFSSGRRENVDPRVRLHELDIRSPEAAQLVRQTPYDVIIHLAAQIDVRKSVADPAADAAINIGGTLNLIEALRQSGRGARTRFVFSSTGGALYGDFVDPPNVENYAKDPESPYGIAKLSAEYYLAYYARVHGMDTVCVRYANVYGP
;
A
#
# COMPACT_ATOMS: atom_id res chain seq x y z
N MET A 1 7.95 10.42 19.79
CA MET A 1 6.65 10.53 19.10
C MET A 1 6.61 9.43 18.07
N PRO A 2 5.59 8.59 18.05
CA PRO A 2 5.50 7.53 17.04
C PRO A 2 5.36 8.14 15.63
N SER A 3 5.80 7.41 14.62
CA SER A 3 5.91 7.89 13.25
C SER A 3 5.25 6.94 12.26
N VAL A 4 4.62 7.50 11.23
CA VAL A 4 3.98 6.73 10.17
C VAL A 4 4.31 7.30 8.79
N LEU A 5 4.55 6.39 7.84
CA LEU A 5 4.57 6.71 6.41
C LEU A 5 3.27 6.23 5.78
N VAL A 6 2.55 7.13 5.11
CA VAL A 6 1.36 6.81 4.31
C VAL A 6 1.71 6.98 2.83
N THR A 7 1.86 5.89 2.09
CA THR A 7 2.03 5.99 0.64
C THR A 7 0.67 6.07 -0.04
N GLY A 8 0.53 6.88 -1.08
CA GLY A 8 -0.77 7.22 -1.66
C GLY A 8 -1.59 8.16 -0.76
N GLY A 9 -0.91 8.92 0.10
CA GLY A 9 -1.56 9.78 1.10
C GLY A 9 -2.26 11.02 0.55
N ALA A 10 -2.10 11.34 -0.73
CA ALA A 10 -2.86 12.38 -1.42
C ALA A 10 -4.14 11.83 -2.09
N GLY A 11 -4.35 10.52 -2.06
CA GLY A 11 -5.57 9.86 -2.54
C GLY A 11 -6.71 9.91 -1.51
N PHE A 12 -7.88 9.42 -1.92
CA PHE A 12 -9.09 9.43 -1.08
C PHE A 12 -8.88 8.71 0.27
N ILE A 13 -8.54 7.43 0.26
CA ILE A 13 -8.34 6.67 1.50
C ILE A 13 -7.12 7.18 2.26
N GLY A 14 -6.03 7.47 1.55
CA GLY A 14 -4.75 7.84 2.13
C GLY A 14 -4.79 9.14 2.92
N SER A 15 -5.51 10.15 2.45
CA SER A 15 -5.66 11.44 3.15
C SER A 15 -6.39 11.26 4.48
N HIS A 16 -7.51 10.54 4.49
CA HIS A 16 -8.24 10.25 5.72
C HIS A 16 -7.41 9.43 6.72
N VAL A 17 -6.61 8.48 6.23
CA VAL A 17 -5.69 7.72 7.09
C VAL A 17 -4.63 8.65 7.69
N ALA A 18 -4.02 9.52 6.89
CA ALA A 18 -3.04 10.50 7.37
C ALA A 18 -3.64 11.42 8.46
N ASP A 19 -4.85 11.93 8.25
CA ASP A 19 -5.57 12.79 9.21
C ASP A 19 -5.82 12.06 10.54
N VAL A 20 -6.23 10.80 10.50
CA VAL A 20 -6.45 9.99 11.71
C VAL A 20 -5.15 9.80 12.50
N PHE A 21 -4.02 9.56 11.83
CA PHE A 21 -2.73 9.44 12.50
C PHE A 21 -2.25 10.78 13.07
N LEU A 22 -2.45 11.89 12.35
CA LEU A 22 -2.18 13.25 12.88
C LEU A 22 -2.99 13.53 14.14
N ALA A 23 -4.30 13.24 14.11
CA ALA A 23 -5.18 13.44 15.27
C ALA A 23 -4.77 12.58 16.46
N ARG A 24 -4.09 11.46 16.25
CA ARG A 24 -3.55 10.59 17.31
C ARG A 24 -2.14 10.97 17.77
N GLY A 25 -1.59 12.06 17.26
CA GLY A 25 -0.28 12.57 17.69
C GLY A 25 0.92 11.85 17.09
N TYR A 26 0.77 11.23 15.92
CA TYR A 26 1.89 10.67 15.16
C TYR A 26 2.61 11.77 14.37
N ALA A 27 3.92 11.61 14.17
CA ALA A 27 4.61 12.27 13.07
C ALA A 27 4.21 11.55 11.77
N VAL A 28 3.61 12.28 10.84
CA VAL A 28 3.07 11.71 9.59
C VAL A 28 3.89 12.17 8.41
N ASP A 29 4.43 11.22 7.67
CA ASP A 29 5.01 11.42 6.35
C ASP A 29 4.03 10.87 5.29
N VAL A 30 3.85 11.61 4.21
CA VAL A 30 3.06 11.20 3.05
C VAL A 30 3.98 11.04 1.86
N LEU A 31 3.89 9.92 1.14
CA LEU A 31 4.56 9.69 -0.14
C LEU A 31 3.51 9.52 -1.23
N ASP A 32 3.54 10.38 -2.25
CA ASP A 32 2.61 10.35 -3.38
C ASP A 32 3.27 10.93 -4.63
N ASN A 33 2.99 10.38 -5.80
CA ASN A 33 3.48 10.92 -7.08
C ASN A 33 2.43 11.77 -7.81
N PHE A 34 1.28 11.99 -7.18
CA PHE A 34 0.14 12.76 -7.69
C PHE A 34 -0.40 12.28 -9.06
N SER A 35 -0.19 11.01 -9.40
CA SER A 35 -0.78 10.43 -10.63
C SER A 35 -2.31 10.40 -10.60
N SER A 36 -2.91 10.34 -9.41
CA SER A 36 -4.35 10.43 -9.17
C SER A 36 -4.71 11.18 -7.88
N GLY A 37 -3.77 11.31 -6.96
CA GLY A 37 -3.91 12.09 -5.74
C GLY A 37 -3.93 13.59 -6.00
N ARG A 38 -4.44 14.36 -5.02
CA ARG A 38 -4.56 15.82 -5.10
C ARG A 38 -3.84 16.48 -3.94
N ARG A 39 -3.13 17.58 -4.19
CA ARG A 39 -2.40 18.32 -3.16
C ARG A 39 -3.31 18.89 -2.08
N GLU A 40 -4.52 19.28 -2.46
CA GLU A 40 -5.53 19.81 -1.54
C GLU A 40 -6.00 18.79 -0.48
N ASN A 41 -5.82 17.48 -0.72
CA ASN A 41 -6.13 16.43 0.24
C ASN A 41 -5.06 16.26 1.31
N VAL A 42 -3.90 16.91 1.18
CA VAL A 42 -2.77 16.71 2.08
C VAL A 42 -2.77 17.80 3.16
N ASP A 43 -2.93 17.40 4.42
CA ASP A 43 -2.85 18.33 5.55
C ASP A 43 -1.44 18.98 5.59
N PRO A 44 -1.34 20.32 5.73
CA PRO A 44 -0.05 21.02 5.73
C PRO A 44 0.89 20.64 6.89
N ARG A 45 0.41 19.94 7.89
CA ARG A 45 1.22 19.45 9.02
C ARG A 45 2.02 18.19 8.71
N VAL A 46 1.70 17.45 7.64
CA VAL A 46 2.46 16.27 7.25
C VAL A 46 3.73 16.65 6.51
N ARG A 47 4.75 15.79 6.59
CA ARG A 47 5.90 15.90 5.69
C ARG A 47 5.58 15.21 4.37
N LEU A 48 5.49 15.98 3.30
CA LEU A 48 5.17 15.49 1.98
C LEU A 48 6.44 15.13 1.19
N HIS A 49 6.46 13.91 0.65
CA HIS A 49 7.48 13.41 -0.29
C HIS A 49 6.80 13.14 -1.64
N GLU A 50 7.08 13.99 -2.63
CA GLU A 50 6.60 13.79 -4.00
C GLU A 50 7.50 12.80 -4.72
N LEU A 51 7.18 11.50 -4.59
CA LEU A 51 7.98 10.39 -5.09
C LEU A 51 7.08 9.29 -5.67
N ASP A 52 7.62 8.58 -6.66
CA ASP A 52 7.04 7.32 -7.13
C ASP A 52 7.54 6.17 -6.24
N ILE A 53 6.63 5.26 -5.85
CA ILE A 53 6.98 4.10 -5.01
C ILE A 53 8.02 3.17 -5.67
N ARG A 54 8.17 3.24 -7.00
CA ARG A 54 9.17 2.48 -7.76
C ARG A 54 10.55 3.11 -7.73
N SER A 55 10.65 4.36 -7.29
CA SER A 55 11.90 5.11 -7.38
C SER A 55 12.94 4.66 -6.34
N PRO A 56 14.24 4.80 -6.66
CA PRO A 56 15.30 4.57 -5.67
C PRO A 56 15.20 5.50 -4.45
N GLU A 57 14.68 6.72 -4.64
CA GLU A 57 14.50 7.72 -3.59
C GLU A 57 13.43 7.26 -2.58
N ALA A 58 12.34 6.65 -3.03
CA ALA A 58 11.32 6.06 -2.17
C ALA A 58 11.91 4.91 -1.32
N ALA A 59 12.71 4.05 -1.91
CA ALA A 59 13.43 3.01 -1.19
C ALA A 59 14.43 3.59 -0.19
N GLN A 60 15.13 4.66 -0.56
CA GLN A 60 16.08 5.33 0.33
C GLN A 60 15.36 5.97 1.52
N LEU A 61 14.22 6.62 1.31
CA LEU A 61 13.39 7.18 2.37
C LEU A 61 13.03 6.10 3.41
N VAL A 62 12.52 4.95 2.95
CA VAL A 62 12.17 3.83 3.83
C VAL A 62 13.40 3.26 4.55
N ARG A 63 14.54 3.13 3.85
CA ARG A 63 15.78 2.65 4.49
C ARG A 63 16.34 3.58 5.56
N GLN A 64 16.19 4.88 5.40
CA GLN A 64 16.83 5.88 6.28
C GLN A 64 15.94 6.32 7.43
N THR A 65 14.61 6.34 7.23
CA THR A 65 13.67 6.84 8.24
C THR A 65 13.11 5.70 9.09
N PRO A 66 13.22 5.78 10.43
CA PRO A 66 12.72 4.75 11.33
C PRO A 66 11.21 4.95 11.60
N TYR A 67 10.38 4.51 10.67
CA TYR A 67 8.93 4.49 10.87
C TYR A 67 8.50 3.35 11.80
N ASP A 68 7.52 3.63 12.68
CA ASP A 68 6.84 2.60 13.48
C ASP A 68 5.81 1.84 12.63
N VAL A 69 5.17 2.57 11.69
CA VAL A 69 4.15 2.02 10.79
C VAL A 69 4.37 2.53 9.36
N ILE A 70 4.19 1.67 8.40
CA ILE A 70 4.05 2.03 6.97
C ILE A 70 2.68 1.56 6.49
N ILE A 71 1.84 2.50 6.08
CA ILE A 71 0.54 2.22 5.46
C ILE A 71 0.69 2.36 3.95
N HIS A 72 0.70 1.23 3.25
CA HIS A 72 0.95 1.20 1.81
C HIS A 72 -0.36 1.17 1.03
N LEU A 73 -0.80 2.35 0.58
CA LEU A 73 -2.02 2.57 -0.20
C LEU A 73 -1.74 2.96 -1.66
N ALA A 74 -0.52 3.46 -1.96
CA ALA A 74 -0.14 3.82 -3.31
C ALA A 74 -0.28 2.64 -4.27
N ALA A 75 -1.08 2.80 -5.32
CA ALA A 75 -1.35 1.76 -6.30
C ALA A 75 -1.93 2.36 -7.60
N GLN A 76 -1.77 1.65 -8.71
CA GLN A 76 -2.66 1.77 -9.85
C GLN A 76 -3.94 1.00 -9.52
N ILE A 77 -5.11 1.66 -9.51
CA ILE A 77 -6.38 1.07 -9.02
C ILE A 77 -7.44 0.86 -10.11
N ASP A 78 -7.25 1.43 -11.29
CA ASP A 78 -8.22 1.30 -12.40
C ASP A 78 -8.04 -0.05 -13.09
N VAL A 79 -9.02 -0.94 -12.91
CA VAL A 79 -9.03 -2.29 -13.52
C VAL A 79 -8.94 -2.22 -15.05
N ARG A 80 -9.59 -1.24 -15.69
CA ARG A 80 -9.54 -1.08 -17.15
C ARG A 80 -8.13 -0.70 -17.63
N LYS A 81 -7.43 0.15 -16.88
CA LYS A 81 -6.01 0.44 -17.17
C LYS A 81 -5.13 -0.78 -17.00
N SER A 82 -5.38 -1.60 -15.97
CA SER A 82 -4.63 -2.84 -15.78
C SER A 82 -4.79 -3.82 -16.94
N VAL A 83 -6.00 -3.91 -17.51
CA VAL A 83 -6.26 -4.73 -18.70
C VAL A 83 -5.58 -4.15 -19.96
N ALA A 84 -5.57 -2.82 -20.10
CA ALA A 84 -4.94 -2.16 -21.24
C ALA A 84 -3.40 -2.25 -21.22
N ASP A 85 -2.78 -2.21 -20.03
CA ASP A 85 -1.34 -2.32 -19.84
C ASP A 85 -1.02 -3.12 -18.55
N PRO A 86 -1.05 -4.45 -18.64
CA PRO A 86 -0.75 -5.31 -17.48
C PRO A 86 0.69 -5.16 -16.97
N ALA A 87 1.62 -4.85 -17.86
CA ALA A 87 3.03 -4.69 -17.48
C ALA A 87 3.24 -3.44 -16.62
N ALA A 88 2.63 -2.31 -16.99
CA ALA A 88 2.66 -1.10 -16.18
C ALA A 88 1.95 -1.30 -14.84
N ASP A 89 0.81 -2.00 -14.81
CA ASP A 89 0.12 -2.34 -13.57
C ASP A 89 1.01 -3.17 -12.63
N ALA A 90 1.62 -4.24 -13.13
CA ALA A 90 2.53 -5.09 -12.36
C ALA A 90 3.76 -4.32 -11.87
N ALA A 91 4.34 -3.45 -12.70
CA ALA A 91 5.48 -2.63 -12.32
C ALA A 91 5.16 -1.69 -11.15
N ILE A 92 3.94 -1.15 -11.10
CA ILE A 92 3.49 -0.28 -10.00
C ILE A 92 3.11 -1.13 -8.79
N ASN A 93 2.15 -2.04 -8.95
CA ASN A 93 1.49 -2.72 -7.83
C ASN A 93 2.34 -3.82 -7.21
N ILE A 94 3.14 -4.53 -8.00
CA ILE A 94 4.08 -5.55 -7.49
C ILE A 94 5.45 -4.92 -7.30
N GLY A 95 6.02 -4.32 -8.35
CA GLY A 95 7.37 -3.76 -8.31
C GLY A 95 7.53 -2.66 -7.26
N GLY A 96 6.59 -1.72 -7.20
CA GLY A 96 6.58 -0.65 -6.20
C GLY A 96 6.45 -1.18 -4.77
N THR A 97 5.57 -2.16 -4.54
CA THR A 97 5.45 -2.81 -3.22
C THR A 97 6.76 -3.50 -2.82
N LEU A 98 7.37 -4.25 -3.75
CA LEU A 98 8.65 -4.91 -3.51
C LEU A 98 9.79 -3.93 -3.23
N ASN A 99 9.83 -2.80 -3.94
CA ASN A 99 10.82 -1.75 -3.71
C ASN A 99 10.79 -1.24 -2.26
N LEU A 100 9.60 -1.01 -1.71
CA LEU A 100 9.45 -0.51 -0.35
C LEU A 100 9.69 -1.58 0.73
N ILE A 101 9.10 -2.78 0.57
CA ILE A 101 9.24 -3.84 1.57
C ILE A 101 10.69 -4.36 1.64
N GLU A 102 11.37 -4.46 0.49
CA GLU A 102 12.78 -4.83 0.43
C GLU A 102 13.69 -3.76 1.04
N ALA A 103 13.38 -2.48 0.83
CA ALA A 103 14.07 -1.38 1.50
C ALA A 103 13.92 -1.46 3.02
N LEU A 104 12.73 -1.77 3.52
CA LEU A 104 12.47 -1.99 4.94
C LEU A 104 13.24 -3.20 5.48
N ARG A 105 13.27 -4.33 4.75
CA ARG A 105 14.05 -5.50 5.12
C ARG A 105 15.55 -5.16 5.25
N GLN A 106 16.11 -4.49 4.24
CA GLN A 106 17.52 -4.08 4.20
C GLN A 106 17.89 -3.11 5.33
N SER A 107 16.94 -2.34 5.84
CA SER A 107 17.16 -1.45 6.99
C SER A 107 17.34 -2.18 8.32
N GLY A 108 17.05 -3.49 8.38
CA GLY A 108 17.07 -4.28 9.62
C GLY A 108 15.91 -4.00 10.59
N ARG A 109 14.91 -3.19 10.19
CA ARG A 109 13.78 -2.80 11.06
C ARG A 109 12.48 -3.55 10.77
N GLY A 110 12.48 -4.51 9.85
CA GLY A 110 11.27 -5.20 9.41
C GLY A 110 10.43 -5.83 10.52
N ALA A 111 11.05 -6.31 11.61
CA ALA A 111 10.34 -6.86 12.76
C ALA A 111 9.81 -5.78 13.73
N ARG A 112 10.20 -4.52 13.57
CA ARG A 112 9.83 -3.41 14.45
C ARG A 112 8.92 -2.39 13.77
N THR A 113 8.89 -2.37 12.45
CA THR A 113 8.01 -1.52 11.64
C THR A 113 6.88 -2.37 11.10
N ARG A 114 5.65 -2.04 11.47
CA ARG A 114 4.47 -2.71 10.90
C ARG A 114 4.21 -2.21 9.50
N PHE A 115 4.24 -3.12 8.52
CA PHE A 115 3.91 -2.83 7.13
C PHE A 115 2.48 -3.28 6.83
N VAL A 116 1.56 -2.32 6.70
CA VAL A 116 0.15 -2.56 6.40
C VAL A 116 -0.09 -2.32 4.91
N PHE A 117 -0.50 -3.36 4.22
CA PHE A 117 -0.78 -3.33 2.77
C PHE A 117 -2.26 -3.26 2.48
N SER A 118 -2.65 -2.31 1.64
CA SER A 118 -4.00 -2.22 1.08
C SER A 118 -4.17 -3.21 -0.06
N SER A 119 -4.84 -4.31 0.22
CA SER A 119 -5.33 -5.25 -0.77
C SER A 119 -6.79 -4.96 -1.15
N THR A 120 -7.43 -5.86 -1.87
CA THR A 120 -8.80 -5.69 -2.36
C THR A 120 -9.67 -6.89 -1.98
N GLY A 121 -10.87 -6.63 -1.47
CA GLY A 121 -11.89 -7.66 -1.28
C GLY A 121 -12.77 -7.85 -2.51
N GLY A 122 -12.80 -6.85 -3.41
CA GLY A 122 -13.68 -6.90 -4.58
C GLY A 122 -13.06 -7.54 -5.83
N ALA A 123 -11.73 -7.73 -5.88
CA ALA A 123 -11.06 -8.22 -7.09
C ALA A 123 -10.27 -9.53 -6.90
N LEU A 124 -10.34 -10.15 -5.71
CA LEU A 124 -9.56 -11.36 -5.40
C LEU A 124 -10.33 -12.66 -5.55
N TYR A 125 -11.66 -12.64 -5.40
CA TYR A 125 -12.44 -13.87 -5.21
C TYR A 125 -13.18 -14.32 -6.48
N GLY A 126 -13.09 -13.57 -7.57
CA GLY A 126 -13.89 -13.82 -8.80
C GLY A 126 -15.35 -13.43 -8.67
N ASP A 127 -16.10 -13.55 -9.76
CA ASP A 127 -17.50 -13.10 -9.86
C ASP A 127 -18.52 -14.12 -9.33
N PHE A 128 -18.09 -15.36 -9.06
CA PHE A 128 -19.01 -16.48 -8.75
C PHE A 128 -19.06 -16.83 -7.25
N VAL A 129 -18.61 -15.95 -6.38
CA VAL A 129 -18.61 -16.20 -4.93
C VAL A 129 -19.68 -15.34 -4.27
N ASP A 130 -20.63 -15.99 -3.59
CA ASP A 130 -21.69 -15.31 -2.87
C ASP A 130 -21.12 -14.50 -1.67
N PRO A 131 -21.44 -13.21 -1.57
CA PRO A 131 -21.03 -12.39 -0.42
C PRO A 131 -21.83 -12.81 0.86
N PRO A 132 -21.28 -12.58 2.06
CA PRO A 132 -19.99 -11.91 2.32
C PRO A 132 -18.77 -12.82 2.11
N ASN A 133 -17.74 -12.30 1.44
CA ASN A 133 -16.50 -13.03 1.25
C ASN A 133 -15.69 -13.07 2.54
N VAL A 134 -15.23 -14.26 2.91
CA VAL A 134 -14.32 -14.46 4.05
C VAL A 134 -12.89 -14.70 3.56
N GLU A 135 -11.90 -14.41 4.41
CA GLU A 135 -10.48 -14.36 4.03
C GLU A 135 -9.92 -15.69 3.52
N ASN A 136 -10.50 -16.82 3.94
CA ASN A 136 -10.05 -18.17 3.57
C ASN A 136 -10.66 -18.70 2.27
N TYR A 137 -11.60 -17.99 1.64
CA TYR A 137 -12.13 -18.41 0.33
C TYR A 137 -11.01 -18.49 -0.72
N ALA A 138 -11.20 -19.39 -1.68
CA ALA A 138 -10.31 -19.48 -2.84
C ALA A 138 -10.19 -18.12 -3.54
N LYS A 139 -9.00 -17.79 -4.04
CA LYS A 139 -8.73 -16.57 -4.78
C LYS A 139 -8.70 -16.91 -6.25
N ASP A 140 -9.51 -16.21 -7.02
CA ASP A 140 -9.63 -16.37 -8.47
C ASP A 140 -9.73 -14.98 -9.14
N PRO A 141 -8.66 -14.17 -9.09
CA PRO A 141 -8.70 -12.82 -9.62
C PRO A 141 -8.80 -12.81 -11.14
N GLU A 142 -9.78 -12.10 -11.67
CA GLU A 142 -10.10 -12.03 -13.10
C GLU A 142 -9.46 -10.81 -13.81
N SER A 143 -8.63 -10.05 -13.13
CA SER A 143 -7.97 -8.87 -13.70
C SER A 143 -6.49 -8.82 -13.36
N PRO A 144 -5.64 -8.19 -14.20
CA PRO A 144 -4.23 -7.93 -13.86
C PRO A 144 -4.08 -7.20 -12.52
N TYR A 145 -4.94 -6.23 -12.22
CA TYR A 145 -4.98 -5.55 -10.92
C TYR A 145 -5.20 -6.53 -9.75
N GLY A 146 -6.21 -7.40 -9.85
CA GLY A 146 -6.46 -8.41 -8.81
C GLY A 146 -5.30 -9.39 -8.66
N ILE A 147 -4.72 -9.85 -9.78
CA ILE A 147 -3.53 -10.70 -9.81
C ILE A 147 -2.35 -10.01 -9.13
N ALA A 148 -2.11 -8.73 -9.43
CA ALA A 148 -1.02 -7.97 -8.84
C ALA A 148 -1.20 -7.79 -7.32
N LYS A 149 -2.42 -7.48 -6.85
CA LYS A 149 -2.72 -7.38 -5.42
C LYS A 149 -2.52 -8.71 -4.69
N LEU A 150 -3.01 -9.82 -5.27
CA LEU A 150 -2.81 -11.17 -4.70
C LEU A 150 -1.32 -11.56 -4.67
N SER A 151 -0.59 -11.26 -5.74
CA SER A 151 0.87 -11.50 -5.79
C SER A 151 1.59 -10.74 -4.68
N ALA A 152 1.25 -9.48 -4.45
CA ALA A 152 1.82 -8.69 -3.36
C ALA A 152 1.51 -9.29 -1.98
N GLU A 153 0.29 -9.82 -1.75
CA GLU A 153 -0.03 -10.54 -0.50
C GLU A 153 0.87 -11.76 -0.28
N TYR A 154 1.13 -12.55 -1.34
CA TYR A 154 2.05 -13.69 -1.25
C TYR A 154 3.48 -13.28 -0.94
N TYR A 155 3.97 -12.19 -1.54
CA TYR A 155 5.28 -11.65 -1.19
C TYR A 155 5.33 -11.21 0.26
N LEU A 156 4.34 -10.47 0.74
CA LEU A 156 4.30 -10.03 2.14
C LEU A 156 4.26 -11.20 3.13
N ALA A 157 3.50 -12.26 2.81
CA ALA A 157 3.50 -13.50 3.58
C ALA A 157 4.86 -14.21 3.56
N TYR A 158 5.59 -14.15 2.43
CA TYR A 158 6.96 -14.63 2.34
C TYR A 158 7.89 -13.81 3.27
N TYR A 159 7.84 -12.46 3.21
CA TYR A 159 8.66 -11.61 4.07
C TYR A 159 8.37 -11.83 5.56
N ALA A 160 7.12 -12.05 5.93
CA ALA A 160 6.76 -12.39 7.30
C ALA A 160 7.37 -13.73 7.73
N ARG A 161 7.20 -14.80 6.93
CA ARG A 161 7.66 -16.14 7.29
C ARG A 161 9.17 -16.29 7.28
N VAL A 162 9.84 -15.74 6.25
CA VAL A 162 11.26 -16.01 6.01
C VAL A 162 12.14 -14.98 6.68
N HIS A 163 11.69 -13.73 6.76
CA HIS A 163 12.47 -12.62 7.30
C HIS A 163 11.94 -12.09 8.64
N GLY A 164 10.86 -12.69 9.20
CA GLY A 164 10.30 -12.26 10.48
C GLY A 164 9.75 -10.84 10.50
N MET A 165 9.33 -10.33 9.33
CA MET A 165 8.80 -8.97 9.22
C MET A 165 7.36 -8.89 9.71
N ASP A 166 6.97 -7.78 10.34
CA ASP A 166 5.59 -7.52 10.78
C ASP A 166 4.78 -6.96 9.60
N THR A 167 4.04 -7.83 8.92
CA THR A 167 3.22 -7.48 7.75
C THR A 167 1.75 -7.80 7.97
N VAL A 168 0.87 -6.90 7.53
CA VAL A 168 -0.59 -7.07 7.58
C VAL A 168 -1.17 -6.72 6.21
N CYS A 169 -2.04 -7.59 5.67
CA CYS A 169 -2.81 -7.30 4.46
C CYS A 169 -4.26 -7.01 4.84
N VAL A 170 -4.78 -5.85 4.42
CA VAL A 170 -6.18 -5.46 4.64
C VAL A 170 -6.91 -5.49 3.29
N ARG A 171 -7.91 -6.34 3.17
CA ARG A 171 -8.74 -6.46 1.95
C ARG A 171 -9.94 -5.55 2.07
N TYR A 172 -9.86 -4.38 1.46
CA TYR A 172 -10.97 -3.45 1.44
C TYR A 172 -12.06 -3.91 0.46
N ALA A 173 -13.32 -3.84 0.90
CA ALA A 173 -14.46 -3.78 0.00
C ALA A 173 -14.52 -2.40 -0.69
N ASN A 174 -15.60 -2.08 -1.38
CA ASN A 174 -15.77 -0.75 -1.96
C ASN A 174 -15.84 0.31 -0.85
N VAL A 175 -14.89 1.22 -0.86
CA VAL A 175 -14.81 2.34 0.09
C VAL A 175 -15.42 3.57 -0.55
N TYR A 176 -16.32 4.22 0.16
CA TYR A 176 -16.99 5.46 -0.27
C TYR A 176 -17.13 6.43 0.90
N GLY A 177 -17.30 7.70 0.60
CA GLY A 177 -17.44 8.74 1.61
C GLY A 177 -17.20 10.14 1.02
N PRO A 178 -17.26 11.19 1.86
CA PRO A 178 -16.96 12.57 1.47
C PRO A 178 -15.49 12.74 1.10
#